data_2dd463d122628800b6d1c1130915277a
#
_entry.id   2dd463d122628800b6d1c1130915277a
#
_cell.length_a   1.000
_cell.length_b   1.000
_cell.length_c   1.000
_cell.angle_alpha   90.00
_cell.angle_beta   90.00
_cell.angle_gamma   90.00
#
_symmetry.space_group_name_H-M   'P 1'
#
loop_
_entity.id
_entity.type
_entity.pdbx_description
1 polymer ?
#
loop_
_entity_poly.entity_id
_entity_poly.type
_entity_poly.pdbx_seq_one_letter_code
_entity_poly.pdbx_strand_id
1 'polypeptide(L)'
;MSTNPEIAGQISSPDENAAGFVRGAPDPLRYEGHIMDPDEVAGIIAGMIPEGARVLDVGCGTGSMDEILVDACRAEIVGIEPDPTRAARARSRGFEVHVGYLSKGLIGEIGSFDVVLFADVLEHLPNPQAMLLLARESLKPRGSVIVSVPNVAHWSVRVDLLRGRFEYQDCGIRDATHLRWFTAASAKSLLAFSGFKVTEYRGAANPRLADNVLRRPLRWLPANHRKHFLRLACRSWPGLFAVQHVVKAEVV
;
A
#
# COMPACT_ATOMS: atom_id res chain seq x y z
N MET A 1 -48.77 -7.35 -26.71
CA MET A 1 -47.87 -6.80 -25.69
C MET A 1 -46.63 -6.30 -26.41
N SER A 2 -46.59 -5.01 -26.62
CA SER A 2 -45.56 -4.34 -27.44
C SER A 2 -44.34 -4.09 -26.58
N THR A 3 -43.20 -4.66 -26.95
CA THR A 3 -41.87 -4.35 -26.37
C THR A 3 -41.35 -3.10 -27.05
N ASN A 4 -41.15 -2.06 -26.25
CA ASN A 4 -40.63 -0.77 -26.68
C ASN A 4 -39.09 -0.85 -26.88
N PRO A 5 -38.52 -0.62 -28.09
CA PRO A 5 -37.08 -0.76 -28.37
C PRO A 5 -36.34 0.60 -28.37
N GLU A 6 -36.73 1.59 -27.57
CA GLU A 6 -36.21 2.97 -27.65
C GLU A 6 -35.38 3.44 -26.44
N ILE A 7 -34.67 2.59 -25.73
CA ILE A 7 -33.65 3.02 -24.73
C ILE A 7 -32.23 2.57 -25.11
N ALA A 8 -31.94 2.47 -26.41
CA ALA A 8 -30.58 2.36 -26.92
C ALA A 8 -30.12 3.70 -27.54
N GLY A 9 -30.54 4.82 -26.93
CA GLY A 9 -30.24 6.16 -27.34
C GLY A 9 -28.96 6.67 -26.70
N GLN A 10 -27.90 6.76 -27.52
CA GLN A 10 -26.83 7.77 -27.45
C GLN A 10 -26.16 7.94 -26.08
N ILE A 11 -25.32 7.00 -25.71
CA ILE A 11 -24.13 7.32 -24.93
C ILE A 11 -23.22 8.07 -25.93
N SER A 12 -23.31 9.42 -25.94
CA SER A 12 -22.28 10.26 -26.55
C SER A 12 -20.95 9.84 -25.98
N SER A 13 -19.94 9.70 -26.85
CA SER A 13 -18.56 9.44 -26.44
C SER A 13 -18.21 10.41 -25.30
N PRO A 14 -17.64 9.92 -24.17
CA PRO A 14 -17.24 10.80 -23.09
C PRO A 14 -16.33 11.88 -23.66
N ASP A 15 -16.61 13.13 -23.29
CA ASP A 15 -15.80 14.28 -23.67
C ASP A 15 -14.34 13.97 -23.32
N GLU A 16 -13.44 14.05 -24.28
CA GLU A 16 -12.02 13.69 -24.12
C GLU A 16 -11.31 14.48 -23.02
N ASN A 17 -11.95 15.51 -22.52
CA ASN A 17 -11.53 16.40 -21.44
C ASN A 17 -12.28 16.17 -20.10
N ALA A 18 -13.09 15.12 -19.96
CA ALA A 18 -13.67 14.78 -18.67
C ALA A 18 -12.53 14.40 -17.70
N ALA A 19 -12.05 15.39 -16.96
CA ALA A 19 -11.01 15.28 -15.96
C ALA A 19 -11.37 14.19 -14.94
N GLY A 20 -10.48 13.23 -14.72
CA GLY A 20 -10.53 12.38 -13.54
C GLY A 20 -10.77 10.88 -13.74
N PHE A 21 -10.94 10.37 -14.95
CA PHE A 21 -11.02 8.92 -15.18
C PHE A 21 -9.74 8.41 -15.85
N VAL A 22 -9.10 7.44 -15.22
CA VAL A 22 -7.93 6.74 -15.77
C VAL A 22 -8.33 6.00 -17.03
N ARG A 23 -7.65 6.24 -18.14
CA ARG A 23 -7.89 5.57 -19.42
C ARG A 23 -7.06 4.31 -19.52
N GLY A 24 -7.72 3.15 -19.69
CA GLY A 24 -7.10 1.86 -19.93
C GLY A 24 -6.73 1.09 -18.65
N ALA A 25 -6.26 -0.15 -18.82
CA ALA A 25 -5.72 -0.93 -17.72
C ALA A 25 -4.38 -0.31 -17.29
N PRO A 26 -4.16 -0.10 -15.98
CA PRO A 26 -2.91 0.46 -15.49
C PRO A 26 -1.74 -0.50 -15.82
N ASP A 27 -0.57 0.08 -16.11
CA ASP A 27 0.66 -0.70 -16.32
C ASP A 27 0.92 -1.59 -15.09
N PRO A 28 0.98 -2.91 -15.24
CA PRO A 28 1.22 -3.82 -14.13
C PRO A 28 2.58 -3.59 -13.46
N LEU A 29 3.53 -2.98 -14.15
CA LEU A 29 4.88 -2.72 -13.63
C LEU A 29 5.07 -1.30 -13.07
N ARG A 30 4.01 -0.49 -12.98
CA ARG A 30 4.07 0.94 -12.56
C ARG A 30 4.65 1.19 -11.18
N TYR A 31 4.71 0.19 -10.30
CA TYR A 31 5.24 0.26 -8.94
C TYR A 31 6.61 -0.42 -8.77
N GLU A 32 7.38 -0.59 -9.82
CA GLU A 32 8.78 -1.01 -9.69
C GLU A 32 9.66 0.12 -9.12
N GLY A 33 10.64 -0.25 -8.31
CA GLY A 33 11.67 0.67 -7.83
C GLY A 33 11.45 1.24 -6.44
N HIS A 34 11.27 0.39 -5.44
CA HIS A 34 11.36 0.76 -4.03
C HIS A 34 12.79 1.22 -3.67
N ILE A 35 12.90 2.05 -2.65
CA ILE A 35 14.20 2.60 -2.19
C ILE A 35 14.35 2.26 -0.72
N MET A 36 15.54 1.78 -0.35
CA MET A 36 15.93 1.59 1.04
C MET A 36 16.27 2.94 1.67
N ASP A 37 15.25 3.62 2.19
CA ASP A 37 15.37 4.84 3.01
C ASP A 37 14.57 4.63 4.30
N PRO A 38 15.14 4.88 5.49
CA PRO A 38 14.49 4.60 6.78
C PRO A 38 13.22 5.42 7.03
N ASP A 39 12.93 6.41 6.23
CA ASP A 39 11.72 7.22 6.31
C ASP A 39 10.73 6.95 5.14
N GLU A 40 11.08 6.05 4.20
CA GLU A 40 10.18 5.53 3.16
C GLU A 40 9.61 4.16 3.56
N VAL A 41 8.55 3.73 2.86
CA VAL A 41 7.77 2.52 3.22
C VAL A 41 8.65 1.28 3.34
N ALA A 42 9.49 0.99 2.34
CA ALA A 42 10.33 -0.21 2.33
C ALA A 42 11.33 -0.23 3.50
N GLY A 43 11.99 0.91 3.78
CA GLY A 43 12.92 1.01 4.90
C GLY A 43 12.24 0.94 6.28
N ILE A 44 11.01 1.49 6.40
CA ILE A 44 10.22 1.36 7.63
C ILE A 44 9.80 -0.10 7.85
N ILE A 45 9.30 -0.78 6.80
CA ILE A 45 8.91 -2.19 6.86
C ILE A 45 10.12 -3.05 7.24
N ALA A 46 11.26 -2.85 6.57
CA ALA A 46 12.51 -3.56 6.89
C ALA A 46 12.91 -3.40 8.36
N GLY A 47 12.78 -2.19 8.93
CA GLY A 47 13.05 -1.94 10.35
C GLY A 47 12.08 -2.61 11.33
N MET A 48 10.91 -3.07 10.86
CA MET A 48 9.90 -3.76 11.67
C MET A 48 9.98 -5.29 11.56
N ILE A 49 10.66 -5.84 10.54
CA ILE A 49 10.82 -7.28 10.31
C ILE A 49 12.01 -7.79 11.13
N PRO A 50 11.86 -8.86 11.93
CA PRO A 50 12.99 -9.50 12.61
C PRO A 50 13.99 -10.10 11.61
N GLU A 51 15.28 -10.07 11.93
CA GLU A 51 16.32 -10.70 11.11
C GLU A 51 16.06 -12.22 10.94
N GLY A 52 16.13 -12.71 9.71
CA GLY A 52 15.88 -14.11 9.37
C GLY A 52 14.43 -14.56 9.49
N ALA A 53 13.48 -13.62 9.62
CA ALA A 53 12.06 -13.95 9.71
C ALA A 53 11.53 -14.59 8.42
N ARG A 54 10.63 -15.55 8.56
CA ARG A 54 9.83 -16.08 7.45
C ARG A 54 8.63 -15.20 7.21
N VAL A 55 8.57 -14.57 6.06
CA VAL A 55 7.58 -13.53 5.69
C VAL A 55 6.66 -14.04 4.59
N LEU A 56 5.35 -13.88 4.77
CA LEU A 56 4.37 -14.01 3.72
C LEU A 56 4.05 -12.62 3.19
N ASP A 57 4.46 -12.29 1.96
CA ASP A 57 4.08 -11.05 1.31
C ASP A 57 2.83 -11.25 0.44
N VAL A 58 1.70 -10.74 0.92
CA VAL A 58 0.41 -10.83 0.23
C VAL A 58 0.23 -9.64 -0.69
N GLY A 59 0.26 -9.88 -1.99
CA GLY A 59 0.31 -8.86 -3.03
C GLY A 59 1.75 -8.41 -3.30
N CYS A 60 2.70 -9.36 -3.37
CA CYS A 60 4.13 -9.08 -3.52
C CYS A 60 4.51 -8.33 -4.82
N GLY A 61 3.56 -8.19 -5.73
CA GLY A 61 3.77 -7.50 -7.00
C GLY A 61 4.92 -8.12 -7.81
N THR A 62 5.89 -7.28 -8.17
CA THR A 62 7.07 -7.70 -8.94
C THR A 62 8.23 -8.20 -8.07
N GLY A 63 8.06 -8.25 -6.73
CA GLY A 63 9.12 -8.62 -5.78
C GLY A 63 10.18 -7.54 -5.56
N SER A 64 9.95 -6.31 -5.99
CA SER A 64 10.94 -5.23 -5.84
C SER A 64 11.13 -4.78 -4.40
N MET A 65 10.10 -4.90 -3.55
CA MET A 65 10.22 -4.69 -2.11
C MET A 65 10.92 -5.87 -1.44
N ASP A 66 10.61 -7.09 -1.89
CA ASP A 66 11.16 -8.33 -1.35
C ASP A 66 12.69 -8.38 -1.46
N GLU A 67 13.27 -7.89 -2.56
CA GLU A 67 14.73 -7.75 -2.71
C GLU A 67 15.32 -6.91 -1.56
N ILE A 68 14.68 -5.78 -1.23
CA ILE A 68 15.13 -4.92 -0.13
C ILE A 68 15.02 -5.63 1.21
N LEU A 69 13.93 -6.39 1.44
CA LEU A 69 13.71 -7.09 2.70
C LEU A 69 14.69 -8.26 2.89
N VAL A 70 15.03 -8.98 1.82
CA VAL A 70 16.06 -10.02 1.84
C VAL A 70 17.42 -9.41 2.17
N ASP A 71 17.80 -8.33 1.48
CA ASP A 71 19.10 -7.68 1.69
C ASP A 71 19.24 -7.06 3.09
N ALA A 72 18.17 -6.44 3.60
CA ALA A 72 18.20 -5.71 4.86
C ALA A 72 18.00 -6.59 6.10
N CYS A 73 17.10 -7.58 6.03
CA CYS A 73 16.65 -8.37 7.17
C CYS A 73 16.97 -9.85 7.03
N ARG A 74 17.55 -10.30 5.90
CA ARG A 74 17.75 -11.74 5.57
C ARG A 74 16.45 -12.54 5.66
N ALA A 75 15.33 -11.91 5.31
CA ALA A 75 14.02 -12.53 5.37
C ALA A 75 13.91 -13.68 4.36
N GLU A 76 13.24 -14.77 4.76
CA GLU A 76 12.77 -15.82 3.88
C GLU A 76 11.36 -15.44 3.40
N ILE A 77 11.20 -15.10 2.11
CA ILE A 77 9.95 -14.55 1.60
C ILE A 77 9.22 -15.56 0.72
N VAL A 78 7.91 -15.72 1.00
CA VAL A 78 6.95 -16.38 0.13
C VAL A 78 5.93 -15.33 -0.30
N GLY A 79 5.80 -15.13 -1.62
CA GLY A 79 4.90 -14.16 -2.19
C GLY A 79 3.56 -14.76 -2.62
N ILE A 80 2.50 -13.95 -2.56
CA ILE A 80 1.22 -14.22 -3.21
C ILE A 80 0.91 -13.03 -4.11
N GLU A 81 0.64 -13.28 -5.40
CA GLU A 81 0.33 -12.21 -6.37
C GLU A 81 -0.74 -12.69 -7.36
N PRO A 82 -1.90 -12.01 -7.47
CA PRO A 82 -2.95 -12.42 -8.39
C PRO A 82 -2.62 -12.15 -9.87
N ASP A 83 -1.80 -11.15 -10.18
CA ASP A 83 -1.40 -10.86 -11.56
C ASP A 83 -0.26 -11.79 -12.01
N PRO A 84 -0.47 -12.65 -13.04
CA PRO A 84 0.54 -13.60 -13.46
C PRO A 84 1.80 -12.93 -14.04
N THR A 85 1.68 -11.73 -14.59
CA THR A 85 2.83 -10.99 -15.16
C THR A 85 3.74 -10.50 -14.04
N ARG A 86 3.16 -9.92 -12.99
CA ARG A 86 3.87 -9.50 -11.78
C ARG A 86 4.50 -10.69 -11.07
N ALA A 87 3.73 -11.76 -10.86
CA ALA A 87 4.22 -12.98 -10.24
C ALA A 87 5.39 -13.60 -11.02
N ALA A 88 5.34 -13.64 -12.37
CA ALA A 88 6.44 -14.09 -13.20
C ALA A 88 7.68 -13.21 -13.03
N ARG A 89 7.49 -11.90 -12.89
CA ARG A 89 8.59 -10.96 -12.63
C ARG A 89 9.24 -11.21 -11.27
N ALA A 90 8.45 -11.40 -10.20
CA ALA A 90 8.95 -11.73 -8.88
C ALA A 90 9.71 -13.08 -8.85
N ARG A 91 9.18 -14.10 -9.55
CA ARG A 91 9.88 -15.38 -9.72
C ARG A 91 11.22 -15.23 -10.45
N SER A 92 11.30 -14.34 -11.45
CA SER A 92 12.57 -14.06 -12.17
C SER A 92 13.62 -13.40 -11.27
N ARG A 93 13.23 -12.82 -10.13
CA ARG A 93 14.10 -12.31 -9.07
C ARG A 93 14.52 -13.39 -8.04
N GLY A 94 14.01 -14.62 -8.19
CA GLY A 94 14.34 -15.76 -7.34
C GLY A 94 13.37 -16.03 -6.20
N PHE A 95 12.21 -15.34 -6.14
CA PHE A 95 11.22 -15.54 -5.08
C PHE A 95 10.29 -16.72 -5.37
N GLU A 96 9.89 -17.43 -4.29
CA GLU A 96 8.76 -18.34 -4.33
C GLU A 96 7.47 -17.51 -4.36
N VAL A 97 6.64 -17.68 -5.41
CA VAL A 97 5.41 -16.90 -5.56
C VAL A 97 4.25 -17.80 -5.98
N HIS A 98 3.16 -17.73 -5.24
CA HIS A 98 1.88 -18.37 -5.56
C HIS A 98 0.99 -17.39 -6.32
N VAL A 99 0.53 -17.79 -7.52
CA VAL A 99 -0.40 -16.97 -8.33
C VAL A 99 -1.81 -17.13 -7.81
N GLY A 100 -2.44 -16.04 -7.38
CA GLY A 100 -3.80 -16.01 -6.87
C GLY A 100 -3.96 -15.19 -5.61
N TYR A 101 -4.95 -15.56 -4.81
CA TYR A 101 -5.29 -14.88 -3.57
C TYR A 101 -5.02 -15.77 -2.36
N LEU A 102 -4.70 -15.16 -1.21
CA LEU A 102 -4.59 -15.87 0.07
C LEU A 102 -5.91 -16.57 0.38
N SER A 103 -5.84 -17.86 0.66
CA SER A 103 -6.98 -18.72 0.98
C SER A 103 -6.61 -19.76 2.04
N LYS A 104 -7.63 -20.35 2.70
CA LYS A 104 -7.39 -21.41 3.71
C LYS A 104 -6.66 -22.63 3.13
N GLY A 105 -6.98 -23.01 1.88
CA GLY A 105 -6.29 -24.10 1.21
C GLY A 105 -4.80 -23.81 1.06
N LEU A 106 -4.47 -22.64 0.53
CA LEU A 106 -3.08 -22.23 0.33
C LEU A 106 -2.31 -22.12 1.65
N ILE A 107 -2.93 -21.59 2.73
CA ILE A 107 -2.30 -21.50 4.06
C ILE A 107 -1.88 -22.90 4.54
N GLY A 108 -2.72 -23.93 4.31
CA GLY A 108 -2.40 -25.32 4.67
C GLY A 108 -1.20 -25.89 3.90
N GLU A 109 -0.92 -25.39 2.70
CA GLU A 109 0.20 -25.83 1.85
C GLU A 109 1.50 -25.11 2.20
N ILE A 110 1.45 -23.79 2.39
CA ILE A 110 2.64 -22.95 2.58
C ILE A 110 3.12 -22.84 4.04
N GLY A 111 2.29 -23.26 5.00
CA GLY A 111 2.61 -23.29 6.43
C GLY A 111 2.50 -21.92 7.11
N SER A 112 3.23 -21.74 8.23
CA SER A 112 3.11 -20.57 9.09
C SER A 112 4.30 -19.62 9.01
N PHE A 113 4.06 -18.34 9.30
CA PHE A 113 5.00 -17.23 9.10
C PHE A 113 5.22 -16.44 10.39
N ASP A 114 6.40 -15.84 10.51
CA ASP A 114 6.73 -14.90 11.59
C ASP A 114 6.07 -13.54 11.34
N VAL A 115 5.97 -13.17 10.05
CA VAL A 115 5.36 -11.91 9.61
C VAL A 115 4.45 -12.18 8.41
N VAL A 116 3.26 -11.56 8.40
CA VAL A 116 2.45 -11.40 7.20
C VAL A 116 2.48 -9.93 6.80
N LEU A 117 2.86 -9.66 5.57
CA LEU A 117 3.00 -8.32 5.02
C LEU A 117 1.85 -8.01 4.04
N PHE A 118 1.28 -6.81 4.17
CA PHE A 118 0.38 -6.19 3.20
C PHE A 118 0.92 -4.81 2.86
N ALA A 119 1.73 -4.73 1.81
CA ALA A 119 2.32 -3.47 1.36
C ALA A 119 1.47 -2.87 0.24
N ASP A 120 0.64 -1.87 0.60
CA ASP A 120 -0.30 -1.19 -0.31
C ASP A 120 -1.27 -2.16 -1.03
N VAL A 121 -1.93 -3.00 -0.23
CA VAL A 121 -2.85 -4.05 -0.69
C VAL A 121 -4.26 -3.86 -0.15
N LEU A 122 -4.41 -3.49 1.12
CA LEU A 122 -5.72 -3.48 1.79
C LEU A 122 -6.68 -2.46 1.19
N GLU A 123 -6.18 -1.38 0.61
CA GLU A 123 -6.97 -0.36 -0.09
C GLU A 123 -7.61 -0.87 -1.39
N HIS A 124 -7.04 -1.91 -2.00
CA HIS A 124 -7.55 -2.53 -3.22
C HIS A 124 -8.59 -3.64 -2.94
N LEU A 125 -8.78 -4.03 -1.69
CA LEU A 125 -9.65 -5.15 -1.33
C LEU A 125 -11.09 -4.70 -1.04
N PRO A 126 -12.10 -5.40 -1.57
CA PRO A 126 -13.49 -5.17 -1.19
C PRO A 126 -13.75 -5.43 0.30
N ASN A 127 -13.09 -6.45 0.87
CA ASN A 127 -13.18 -6.84 2.28
C ASN A 127 -11.79 -7.07 2.89
N PRO A 128 -11.08 -5.99 3.32
CA PRO A 128 -9.76 -6.11 3.91
C PRO A 128 -9.77 -6.84 5.26
N GLN A 129 -10.88 -6.78 6.02
CA GLN A 129 -11.01 -7.51 7.28
C GLN A 129 -10.95 -9.03 7.08
N ALA A 130 -11.65 -9.56 6.09
CA ALA A 130 -11.62 -10.99 5.78
C ALA A 130 -10.19 -11.46 5.44
N MET A 131 -9.44 -10.64 4.72
CA MET A 131 -8.04 -10.94 4.39
C MET A 131 -7.13 -10.93 5.62
N LEU A 132 -7.31 -9.97 6.54
CA LEU A 132 -6.58 -9.93 7.81
C LEU A 132 -6.91 -11.12 8.71
N LEU A 133 -8.15 -11.62 8.71
CA LEU A 133 -8.52 -12.84 9.44
C LEU A 133 -7.82 -14.07 8.86
N LEU A 134 -7.70 -14.19 7.53
CA LEU A 134 -6.90 -15.25 6.89
C LEU A 134 -5.40 -15.12 7.22
N ALA A 135 -4.88 -13.91 7.20
CA ALA A 135 -3.50 -13.65 7.60
C ALA A 135 -3.21 -14.11 9.05
N ARG A 136 -4.17 -13.88 9.95
CA ARG A 136 -4.06 -14.35 11.34
C ARG A 136 -3.93 -15.88 11.43
N GLU A 137 -4.65 -16.63 10.60
CA GLU A 137 -4.57 -18.10 10.56
C GLU A 137 -3.20 -18.61 10.05
N SER A 138 -2.46 -17.79 9.29
CA SER A 138 -1.13 -18.13 8.75
C SER A 138 0.04 -17.71 9.65
N LEU A 139 -0.22 -16.99 10.75
CA LEU A 139 0.82 -16.54 11.66
C LEU A 139 1.24 -17.63 12.65
N LYS A 140 2.55 -17.72 12.92
CA LYS A 140 3.08 -18.46 14.07
C LYS A 140 2.63 -17.83 15.40
N PRO A 141 2.70 -18.56 16.53
CA PRO A 141 2.55 -17.94 17.85
C PRO A 141 3.49 -16.72 18.00
N ARG A 142 2.95 -15.57 18.43
CA ARG A 142 3.67 -14.28 18.50
C ARG A 142 4.09 -13.69 17.14
N GLY A 143 3.58 -14.21 16.04
CA GLY A 143 3.74 -13.60 14.72
C GLY A 143 3.02 -12.25 14.63
N SER A 144 3.43 -11.43 13.69
CA SER A 144 2.91 -10.08 13.50
C SER A 144 2.42 -9.86 12.07
N VAL A 145 1.44 -8.99 11.93
CA VAL A 145 1.08 -8.42 10.64
C VAL A 145 1.73 -7.04 10.49
N ILE A 146 2.26 -6.75 9.32
CA ILE A 146 2.73 -5.42 8.94
C ILE A 146 1.88 -4.96 7.75
N VAL A 147 1.36 -3.74 7.84
CA VAL A 147 0.46 -3.16 6.83
C VAL A 147 0.98 -1.79 6.44
N SER A 148 1.09 -1.50 5.15
CA SER A 148 1.14 -0.13 4.65
C SER A 148 -0.14 0.21 3.92
N VAL A 149 -0.61 1.47 4.08
CA VAL A 149 -1.79 2.01 3.38
C VAL A 149 -1.61 3.50 3.11
N PRO A 150 -2.11 4.02 1.97
CA PRO A 150 -2.09 5.44 1.65
C PRO A 150 -2.89 6.27 2.65
N ASN A 151 -2.38 7.47 2.97
CA ASN A 151 -3.01 8.39 3.90
C ASN A 151 -3.96 9.36 3.19
N VAL A 152 -5.26 9.08 3.16
CA VAL A 152 -6.25 10.00 2.61
C VAL A 152 -6.34 11.33 3.38
N ALA A 153 -5.93 11.34 4.65
CA ALA A 153 -5.92 12.55 5.49
C ALA A 153 -4.65 13.40 5.33
N HIS A 154 -3.79 13.09 4.34
CA HIS A 154 -2.63 13.91 4.00
C HIS A 154 -3.06 15.35 3.70
N TRP A 155 -2.25 16.33 4.13
CA TRP A 155 -2.59 17.75 4.01
C TRP A 155 -2.96 18.19 2.58
N SER A 156 -2.33 17.64 1.54
CA SER A 156 -2.64 17.99 0.15
C SER A 156 -4.05 17.54 -0.25
N VAL A 157 -4.46 16.33 0.18
CA VAL A 157 -5.83 15.82 -0.06
C VAL A 157 -6.84 16.69 0.68
N ARG A 158 -6.57 17.06 1.93
CA ARG A 158 -7.44 17.97 2.71
C ARG A 158 -7.64 19.32 2.01
N VAL A 159 -6.55 19.89 1.49
CA VAL A 159 -6.61 21.18 0.78
C VAL A 159 -7.40 21.06 -0.52
N ASP A 160 -7.25 19.96 -1.26
CA ASP A 160 -8.04 19.73 -2.48
C ASP A 160 -9.53 19.52 -2.16
N LEU A 161 -9.86 18.75 -1.12
CA LEU A 161 -11.24 18.56 -0.65
C LEU A 161 -11.88 19.87 -0.20
N LEU A 162 -11.14 20.74 0.51
CA LEU A 162 -11.62 22.10 0.86
C LEU A 162 -11.91 22.97 -0.37
N ARG A 163 -11.29 22.67 -1.52
CA ARG A 163 -11.55 23.31 -2.81
C ARG A 163 -12.64 22.59 -3.63
N GLY A 164 -13.29 21.57 -3.07
CA GLY A 164 -14.28 20.75 -3.76
C GLY A 164 -13.67 19.81 -4.82
N ARG A 165 -12.40 19.40 -4.68
CA ARG A 165 -11.67 18.57 -5.65
C ARG A 165 -11.27 17.23 -5.05
N PHE A 166 -11.55 16.14 -5.77
CA PHE A 166 -11.04 14.80 -5.47
C PHE A 166 -10.89 14.06 -6.80
N GLU A 167 -9.81 14.37 -7.50
CA GLU A 167 -9.53 13.79 -8.81
C GLU A 167 -8.73 12.48 -8.64
N TYR A 168 -9.19 11.43 -9.29
CA TYR A 168 -8.46 10.17 -9.35
C TYR A 168 -7.18 10.31 -10.17
N GLN A 169 -6.18 9.52 -9.83
CA GLN A 169 -4.84 9.54 -10.42
C GLN A 169 -4.42 8.12 -10.82
N ASP A 170 -3.40 8.00 -11.67
CA ASP A 170 -2.85 6.70 -12.08
C ASP A 170 -2.03 6.03 -10.97
N CYS A 171 -1.62 6.77 -9.95
CA CYS A 171 -0.84 6.26 -8.82
C CYS A 171 -0.94 7.19 -7.59
N GLY A 172 -0.50 6.69 -6.43
CA GLY A 172 -0.42 7.45 -5.18
C GLY A 172 -1.71 7.41 -4.36
N ILE A 173 -1.92 8.41 -3.48
CA ILE A 173 -3.01 8.39 -2.50
C ILE A 173 -4.39 8.26 -3.16
N ARG A 174 -4.59 8.88 -4.32
CA ARG A 174 -5.85 8.91 -5.05
C ARG A 174 -5.85 7.99 -6.26
N ASP A 175 -5.08 6.91 -6.21
CA ASP A 175 -5.06 5.90 -7.28
C ASP A 175 -6.50 5.42 -7.57
N ALA A 176 -6.87 5.41 -8.85
CA ALA A 176 -8.21 5.05 -9.30
C ALA A 176 -8.60 3.60 -9.02
N THR A 177 -7.64 2.75 -8.70
CA THR A 177 -7.86 1.34 -8.31
C THR A 177 -8.13 1.16 -6.82
N HIS A 178 -8.02 2.23 -5.99
CA HIS A 178 -8.34 2.14 -4.58
C HIS A 178 -9.84 2.05 -4.35
N LEU A 179 -10.27 1.01 -3.66
CA LEU A 179 -11.65 0.78 -3.22
C LEU A 179 -11.89 1.32 -1.80
N ARG A 180 -10.83 1.52 -1.01
CA ARG A 180 -10.86 1.98 0.37
C ARG A 180 -9.84 3.10 0.58
N TRP A 181 -10.17 4.01 1.49
CA TRP A 181 -9.28 5.10 1.89
C TRP A 181 -9.07 5.05 3.39
N PHE A 182 -7.80 5.14 3.80
CA PHE A 182 -7.42 5.00 5.19
C PHE A 182 -6.85 6.30 5.77
N THR A 183 -7.20 6.56 7.02
CA THR A 183 -6.47 7.42 7.94
C THR A 183 -5.69 6.55 8.91
N ALA A 184 -4.76 7.11 9.69
CA ALA A 184 -4.09 6.37 10.77
C ALA A 184 -5.08 5.71 11.75
N ALA A 185 -6.17 6.41 12.09
CA ALA A 185 -7.18 5.90 13.00
C ALA A 185 -7.96 4.72 12.41
N SER A 186 -8.43 4.85 11.16
CA SER A 186 -9.22 3.78 10.53
C SER A 186 -8.37 2.53 10.22
N ALA A 187 -7.09 2.69 9.87
CA ALA A 187 -6.18 1.56 9.68
C ALA A 187 -5.95 0.79 11.00
N LYS A 188 -5.69 1.51 12.10
CA LYS A 188 -5.54 0.90 13.43
C LYS A 188 -6.84 0.23 13.89
N SER A 189 -8.00 0.85 13.65
CA SER A 189 -9.30 0.26 14.00
C SER A 189 -9.57 -1.02 13.21
N LEU A 190 -9.25 -1.05 11.92
CA LEU A 190 -9.39 -2.26 11.09
C LEU A 190 -8.56 -3.42 11.67
N LEU A 191 -7.31 -3.17 12.06
CA LEU A 191 -6.46 -4.17 12.70
C LEU A 191 -7.04 -4.65 14.02
N ALA A 192 -7.52 -3.73 14.87
CA ALA A 192 -8.13 -4.07 16.15
C ALA A 192 -9.40 -4.92 15.98
N PHE A 193 -10.29 -4.57 15.04
CA PHE A 193 -11.48 -5.37 14.71
C PHE A 193 -11.16 -6.73 14.09
N SER A 194 -9.94 -6.89 13.56
CA SER A 194 -9.45 -8.17 13.01
C SER A 194 -8.70 -9.01 14.05
N GLY A 195 -8.71 -8.61 15.34
CA GLY A 195 -8.08 -9.35 16.44
C GLY A 195 -6.57 -9.15 16.55
N PHE A 196 -6.09 -7.96 16.17
CA PHE A 196 -4.69 -7.56 16.29
C PHE A 196 -4.54 -6.37 17.24
N LYS A 197 -3.45 -6.35 18.01
CA LYS A 197 -3.02 -5.22 18.83
C LYS A 197 -1.86 -4.51 18.14
N VAL A 198 -2.02 -3.23 17.86
CA VAL A 198 -0.94 -2.40 17.28
C VAL A 198 0.21 -2.28 18.27
N THR A 199 1.40 -2.65 17.84
CA THR A 199 2.65 -2.58 18.62
C THR A 199 3.58 -1.47 18.12
N GLU A 200 3.55 -1.17 16.83
CA GLU A 200 4.35 -0.10 16.25
C GLU A 200 3.56 0.64 15.15
N TYR A 201 3.81 1.94 15.02
CA TYR A 201 3.22 2.80 14.00
C TYR A 201 4.23 3.85 13.52
N ARG A 202 4.40 3.95 12.21
CA ARG A 202 5.24 4.96 11.57
C ARG A 202 4.50 5.61 10.39
N GLY A 203 4.77 6.87 10.17
CA GLY A 203 4.35 7.56 8.95
C GLY A 203 5.51 7.60 7.95
N ALA A 204 5.26 7.15 6.72
CA ALA A 204 6.25 7.22 5.65
C ALA A 204 6.22 8.60 5.00
N ALA A 205 7.40 9.19 4.88
CA ALA A 205 7.61 10.40 4.08
C ALA A 205 7.88 9.99 2.63
N ASN A 206 7.39 10.76 1.67
CA ASN A 206 7.85 10.64 0.29
C ASN A 206 8.71 11.87 -0.06
N PRO A 207 10.05 11.77 0.00
CA PRO A 207 10.94 12.88 -0.28
C PRO A 207 10.81 13.46 -1.69
N ARG A 208 10.34 12.66 -2.66
CA ARG A 208 10.08 13.11 -4.04
C ARG A 208 8.88 14.07 -4.09
N LEU A 209 7.86 13.86 -3.25
CA LEU A 209 6.75 14.81 -3.09
C LEU A 209 7.20 16.11 -2.43
N ALA A 210 8.19 16.09 -1.54
CA ALA A 210 8.75 17.30 -0.94
C ALA A 210 9.30 18.27 -2.01
N ASP A 211 9.99 17.75 -2.99
CA ASP A 211 10.53 18.58 -4.08
C ASP A 211 9.43 19.15 -4.98
N ASN A 212 8.35 18.42 -5.22
CA ASN A 212 7.27 18.88 -6.09
C ASN A 212 6.29 19.83 -5.40
N VAL A 213 5.94 19.57 -4.14
CA VAL A 213 4.88 20.27 -3.42
C VAL A 213 5.42 21.40 -2.56
N LEU A 214 6.55 21.19 -1.87
CA LEU A 214 7.18 22.21 -1.01
C LEU A 214 8.11 23.16 -1.80
N ARG A 215 8.42 22.85 -3.05
CA ARG A 215 9.30 23.68 -3.89
C ARG A 215 8.78 25.10 -4.06
N ARG A 216 7.47 25.32 -4.19
CA ARG A 216 6.91 26.68 -4.35
C ARG A 216 6.94 27.49 -3.04
N PRO A 217 6.38 27.01 -1.90
CA PRO A 217 6.37 27.77 -0.65
C PRO A 217 7.75 27.87 0.02
N LEU A 218 8.64 26.89 -0.18
CA LEU A 218 9.96 26.80 0.46
C LEU A 218 11.12 26.83 -0.54
N ARG A 219 10.93 27.47 -1.70
CA ARG A 219 11.95 27.52 -2.77
C ARG A 219 13.28 28.17 -2.35
N TRP A 220 13.24 28.98 -1.31
CA TRP A 220 14.40 29.65 -0.72
C TRP A 220 15.24 28.73 0.17
N LEU A 221 14.70 27.56 0.59
CA LEU A 221 15.43 26.56 1.35
C LEU A 221 16.13 25.56 0.41
N PRO A 222 17.40 25.17 0.70
CA PRO A 222 18.07 24.08 0.00
C PRO A 222 17.27 22.77 0.06
N ALA A 223 17.39 21.92 -0.98
CA ALA A 223 16.63 20.67 -1.09
C ALA A 223 16.78 19.75 0.14
N ASN A 224 18.00 19.64 0.67
CA ASN A 224 18.28 18.82 1.86
C ASN A 224 17.53 19.32 3.11
N HIS A 225 17.39 20.63 3.29
CA HIS A 225 16.65 21.20 4.42
C HIS A 225 15.14 20.98 4.27
N ARG A 226 14.60 21.03 3.04
CA ARG A 226 13.19 20.70 2.78
C ARG A 226 12.89 19.23 3.09
N LYS A 227 13.79 18.31 2.68
CA LYS A 227 13.66 16.87 3.01
C LYS A 227 13.73 16.63 4.52
N HIS A 228 14.68 17.26 5.20
CA HIS A 228 14.80 17.15 6.66
C HIS A 228 13.55 17.67 7.38
N PHE A 229 13.04 18.83 6.98
CA PHE A 229 11.80 19.40 7.51
C PHE A 229 10.61 18.43 7.31
N LEU A 230 10.46 17.88 6.11
CA LEU A 230 9.38 16.92 5.84
C LEU A 230 9.48 15.67 6.72
N ARG A 231 10.69 15.12 6.89
CA ARG A 231 10.92 13.97 7.77
C ARG A 231 10.53 14.27 9.22
N LEU A 232 10.92 15.42 9.75
CA LEU A 232 10.51 15.87 11.09
C LEU A 232 8.99 16.05 11.18
N ALA A 233 8.38 16.68 10.19
CA ALA A 233 6.93 16.87 10.14
C ALA A 233 6.18 15.54 10.10
N CYS A 234 6.64 14.55 9.30
CA CYS A 234 6.07 13.21 9.26
C CYS A 234 6.21 12.48 10.60
N ARG A 235 7.31 12.65 11.30
CA ARG A 235 7.51 12.03 12.63
C ARG A 235 6.61 12.67 13.69
N SER A 236 6.45 14.02 13.67
CA SER A 236 5.68 14.76 14.68
C SER A 236 4.16 14.69 14.44
N TRP A 237 3.74 14.77 13.18
CA TRP A 237 2.32 14.77 12.78
C TRP A 237 2.08 13.84 11.58
N PRO A 238 2.29 12.51 11.75
CA PRO A 238 2.19 11.56 10.64
C PRO A 238 0.80 11.55 9.99
N GLY A 239 -0.27 11.75 10.74
CA GLY A 239 -1.62 11.84 10.19
C GLY A 239 -1.85 13.01 9.21
N LEU A 240 -0.97 14.03 9.23
CA LEU A 240 -1.06 15.18 8.34
C LEU A 240 -0.02 15.16 7.23
N PHE A 241 1.21 14.74 7.54
CA PHE A 241 2.35 14.88 6.63
C PHE A 241 2.85 13.57 6.03
N ALA A 242 2.53 12.41 6.62
CA ALA A 242 2.88 11.15 6.03
C ALA A 242 2.01 10.86 4.80
N VAL A 243 2.62 10.35 3.75
CA VAL A 243 1.94 9.92 2.52
C VAL A 243 1.30 8.55 2.72
N GLN A 244 1.95 7.70 3.51
CA GLN A 244 1.49 6.36 3.85
C GLN A 244 1.63 6.11 5.35
N HIS A 245 0.80 5.23 5.87
CA HIS A 245 0.85 4.73 7.23
C HIS A 245 1.40 3.31 7.21
N VAL A 246 2.44 3.04 7.99
CA VAL A 246 2.97 1.69 8.23
C VAL A 246 2.65 1.30 9.66
N VAL A 247 2.00 0.16 9.82
CA VAL A 247 1.51 -0.32 11.12
C VAL A 247 1.93 -1.77 11.32
N LYS A 248 2.62 -2.07 12.43
CA LYS A 248 2.88 -3.42 12.91
C LYS A 248 1.90 -3.75 14.03
N ALA A 249 1.33 -4.95 13.98
CA ALA A 249 0.39 -5.42 14.99
C ALA A 249 0.55 -6.92 15.24
N GLU A 250 0.30 -7.36 16.46
CA GLU A 250 0.41 -8.75 16.93
C GLU A 250 -0.97 -9.32 17.23
N VAL A 251 -1.11 -10.64 17.15
CA VAL A 251 -2.36 -11.34 17.48
C VAL A 251 -2.66 -11.15 18.97
N VAL A 252 -3.94 -10.82 19.29
CA VAL A 252 -4.43 -10.71 20.67
C VAL A 252 -4.82 -12.08 21.20
#